data_40067bdddf0a19608a2d756b1ad08ef6
#
_entry.id   40067bdddf0a19608a2d756b1ad08ef6
#
_cell.length_a   1.000
_cell.length_b   1.000
_cell.length_c   1.000
_cell.angle_alpha   90.00
_cell.angle_beta   90.00
_cell.angle_gamma   90.00
#
_symmetry.space_group_name_H-M   'P 1'
#
loop_
_entity.id
_entity.type
_entity.pdbx_description
1 polymer ?
#
loop_
_entity_poly.entity_id
_entity_poly.type
_entity_poly.pdbx_seq_one_letter_code
_entity_poly.pdbx_strand_id
1 'polypeptide(L)'
;MPAFRPLEIHSLFLEAFNRSDVEALVALYEPNAVFSTASGIAVGHDAIREAYRRILAGGGQMELETRSVLESGDGLVLLHGAWTFRRDGHVSSGMSTEVVRRQPDGSWLFVLDEPRTPQDSGA
;
A
#
# COMPACT_ATOMS: atom_id res chain seq x y z
N MET A 1 3.97 0.71 -14.51
CA MET A 1 5.25 -0.04 -14.47
C MET A 1 5.20 -1.02 -13.32
N PRO A 2 5.49 -2.29 -13.52
CA PRO A 2 5.55 -3.23 -12.40
C PRO A 2 6.85 -3.08 -11.60
N ALA A 3 6.82 -3.54 -10.36
CA ALA A 3 7.99 -3.60 -9.50
C ALA A 3 8.74 -4.91 -9.76
N PHE A 4 10.03 -4.85 -10.04
CA PHE A 4 10.87 -6.04 -10.22
C PHE A 4 11.79 -6.30 -9.04
N ARG A 5 11.70 -5.45 -8.00
CA ARG A 5 12.35 -5.63 -6.70
C ARG A 5 11.33 -5.28 -5.63
N PRO A 6 11.35 -5.95 -4.47
CA PRO A 6 10.38 -5.65 -3.42
C PRO A 6 10.35 -4.17 -3.00
N LEU A 7 11.51 -3.54 -2.88
CA LEU A 7 11.59 -2.13 -2.46
C LEU A 7 10.98 -1.17 -3.46
N GLU A 8 10.94 -1.52 -4.73
CA GLU A 8 10.36 -0.66 -5.77
C GLU A 8 8.86 -0.47 -5.59
N ILE A 9 8.19 -1.43 -4.93
CA ILE A 9 6.74 -1.36 -4.83
C ILE A 9 6.29 -0.16 -4.00
N HIS A 10 7.06 0.21 -2.95
CA HIS A 10 6.75 1.41 -2.17
C HIS A 10 6.89 2.68 -3.00
N SER A 11 7.93 2.76 -3.85
CA SER A 11 8.13 3.92 -4.72
C SER A 11 7.02 4.04 -5.75
N LEU A 12 6.63 2.92 -6.37
CA LEU A 12 5.55 2.92 -7.36
C LEU A 12 4.20 3.23 -6.72
N PHE A 13 3.97 2.70 -5.52
CA PHE A 13 2.77 3.00 -4.75
C PHE A 13 2.67 4.51 -4.48
N LEU A 14 3.75 5.09 -3.95
CA LEU A 14 3.78 6.50 -3.59
C LEU A 14 3.53 7.40 -4.80
N GLU A 15 4.16 7.08 -5.93
CA GLU A 15 3.99 7.82 -7.16
C GLU A 15 2.53 7.78 -7.64
N ALA A 16 1.93 6.59 -7.67
CA ALA A 16 0.55 6.41 -8.09
C ALA A 16 -0.42 7.12 -7.13
N PHE A 17 -0.17 6.99 -5.83
CA PHE A 17 -1.00 7.62 -4.80
C PHE A 17 -1.00 9.15 -4.97
N ASN A 18 0.18 9.74 -5.12
CA ASN A 18 0.31 11.19 -5.20
C ASN A 18 -0.20 11.77 -6.52
N ARG A 19 -0.37 10.94 -7.55
CA ARG A 19 -1.03 11.35 -8.80
C ARG A 19 -2.52 11.04 -8.79
N SER A 20 -3.04 10.47 -7.71
CA SER A 20 -4.43 10.00 -7.62
C SER A 20 -4.78 9.01 -8.72
N ASP A 21 -3.83 8.16 -9.07
CA ASP A 21 -4.00 7.17 -10.15
C ASP A 21 -4.48 5.85 -9.55
N VAL A 22 -5.80 5.73 -9.43
CA VAL A 22 -6.44 4.57 -8.80
C VAL A 22 -6.07 3.26 -9.52
N GLU A 23 -6.10 3.25 -10.86
CA GLU A 23 -5.82 2.03 -11.61
C GLU A 23 -4.36 1.59 -11.45
N ALA A 24 -3.43 2.53 -11.39
CA ALA A 24 -2.04 2.21 -11.12
C ALA A 24 -1.85 1.61 -9.72
N LEU A 25 -2.61 2.10 -8.74
CA LEU A 25 -2.59 1.54 -7.38
C LEU A 25 -3.12 0.11 -7.37
N VAL A 26 -4.28 -0.12 -7.98
CA VAL A 26 -4.90 -1.46 -8.04
C VAL A 26 -3.98 -2.46 -8.71
N ALA A 27 -3.26 -2.02 -9.75
CA ALA A 27 -2.33 -2.88 -10.48
C ALA A 27 -1.15 -3.38 -9.64
N LEU A 28 -0.90 -2.77 -8.47
CA LEU A 28 0.16 -3.21 -7.55
C LEU A 28 -0.27 -4.33 -6.61
N TYR A 29 -1.54 -4.74 -6.67
CA TYR A 29 -2.11 -5.76 -5.79
C TYR A 29 -2.43 -7.03 -6.57
N GLU A 30 -2.25 -8.18 -5.92
CA GLU A 30 -2.73 -9.45 -6.49
C GLU A 30 -4.25 -9.40 -6.62
N PRO A 31 -4.84 -10.20 -7.56
CA PRO A 31 -6.29 -10.18 -7.77
C PRO A 31 -7.12 -10.44 -6.50
N ASN A 32 -6.60 -11.21 -5.55
CA ASN A 32 -7.30 -11.54 -4.31
C ASN A 32 -6.66 -10.89 -3.09
N ALA A 33 -5.86 -9.84 -3.28
CA ALA A 33 -5.18 -9.17 -2.18
C ALA A 33 -6.15 -8.61 -1.15
N VAL A 34 -5.66 -8.45 0.07
CA VAL A 34 -6.44 -7.93 1.18
C VAL A 34 -5.83 -6.60 1.64
N PHE A 35 -6.65 -5.57 1.64
CA PHE A 35 -6.26 -4.23 2.06
C PHE A 35 -7.10 -3.82 3.26
N SER A 36 -6.46 -3.59 4.41
CA SER A 36 -7.15 -3.13 5.61
C SER A 36 -7.27 -1.61 5.59
N THR A 37 -8.48 -1.11 5.70
CA THR A 37 -8.75 0.33 5.72
C THR A 37 -9.41 0.73 7.02
N ALA A 38 -9.49 2.04 7.27
CA ALA A 38 -10.21 2.55 8.44
C ALA A 38 -11.68 2.17 8.42
N SER A 39 -12.27 1.96 7.23
CA SER A 39 -13.67 1.59 7.08
C SER A 39 -13.91 0.08 7.07
N GLY A 40 -12.85 -0.72 7.10
CA GLY A 40 -12.98 -2.17 7.08
C GLY A 40 -11.99 -2.80 6.12
N ILE A 41 -12.20 -4.06 5.81
CA ILE A 41 -11.30 -4.85 4.99
C ILE A 41 -11.81 -4.93 3.55
N ALA A 42 -10.95 -4.57 2.60
CA ALA A 42 -11.23 -4.68 1.17
C ALA A 42 -10.53 -5.90 0.60
N VAL A 43 -11.26 -6.80 -0.01
CA VAL A 43 -10.72 -8.02 -0.62
C VAL A 43 -10.94 -7.98 -2.12
N GLY A 44 -9.84 -8.11 -2.88
CA GLY A 44 -9.87 -8.16 -4.34
C GLY A 44 -9.84 -6.78 -4.99
N HIS A 45 -9.59 -6.76 -6.28
CA HIS A 45 -9.37 -5.53 -7.04
C HIS A 45 -10.55 -4.56 -6.98
N ASP A 46 -11.78 -5.05 -7.11
CA ASP A 46 -12.94 -4.14 -7.14
C ASP A 46 -13.12 -3.41 -5.81
N ALA A 47 -12.98 -4.14 -4.70
CA ALA A 47 -13.11 -3.54 -3.36
C ALA A 47 -11.95 -2.59 -3.08
N ILE A 48 -10.73 -2.95 -3.50
CA ILE A 48 -9.54 -2.11 -3.32
C ILE A 48 -9.68 -0.83 -4.15
N ARG A 49 -10.17 -0.95 -5.38
CA ARG A 49 -10.42 0.21 -6.25
C ARG A 49 -11.38 1.19 -5.59
N GLU A 50 -12.48 0.67 -5.07
CA GLU A 50 -13.48 1.50 -4.40
C GLU A 50 -12.90 2.18 -3.15
N ALA A 51 -12.10 1.46 -2.38
CA ALA A 51 -11.44 2.01 -1.20
C ALA A 51 -10.54 3.20 -1.58
N TYR A 52 -9.73 3.05 -2.64
CA TYR A 52 -8.86 4.14 -3.07
C TYR A 52 -9.63 5.32 -3.66
N ARG A 53 -10.73 5.06 -4.36
CA ARG A 53 -11.57 6.16 -4.83
C ARG A 53 -12.04 7.03 -3.67
N ARG A 54 -12.44 6.41 -2.56
CA ARG A 54 -12.85 7.16 -1.36
C ARG A 54 -11.68 7.86 -0.69
N ILE A 55 -10.55 7.16 -0.54
CA ILE A 55 -9.36 7.73 0.10
C ILE A 55 -8.86 8.96 -0.67
N LEU A 56 -8.85 8.89 -1.99
CA LEU A 56 -8.28 9.93 -2.83
C LEU A 56 -9.26 11.04 -3.20
N ALA A 57 -10.54 10.89 -2.85
CA ALA A 57 -11.58 11.84 -3.26
C ALA A 57 -11.31 13.28 -2.80
N GLY A 58 -10.68 13.45 -1.65
CA GLY A 58 -10.38 14.77 -1.10
C GLY A 58 -8.99 15.30 -1.48
N GLY A 59 -8.26 14.60 -2.32
CA GLY A 59 -6.87 14.95 -2.64
C GLY A 59 -5.92 14.65 -1.51
N GLY A 60 -4.75 15.28 -1.53
CA GLY A 60 -3.74 15.11 -0.50
C GLY A 60 -2.45 14.52 -1.06
N GLN A 61 -1.42 14.54 -0.23
CA GLN A 61 -0.09 14.04 -0.61
C GLN A 61 0.45 13.15 0.50
N MET A 62 1.16 12.12 0.10
CA MET A 62 1.75 11.17 1.04
C MET A 62 3.27 11.15 0.91
N GLU A 63 3.93 10.96 2.05
CA GLU A 63 5.34 10.60 2.12
C GLU A 63 5.41 9.19 2.70
N LEU A 64 6.33 8.38 2.22
CA LEU A 64 6.46 6.99 2.67
C LEU A 64 7.93 6.63 2.69
N GLU A 65 8.37 6.08 3.81
CA GLU A 65 9.75 5.61 3.98
C GLU A 65 9.72 4.13 4.37
N THR A 66 10.43 3.31 3.62
CA THR A 66 10.56 1.89 3.97
C THR A 66 11.49 1.76 5.17
N ARG A 67 11.00 1.15 6.24
CA ARG A 67 11.73 1.00 7.50
C ARG A 67 12.43 -0.33 7.62
N SER A 68 11.83 -1.40 7.14
CA SER A 68 12.46 -2.70 7.19
C SER A 68 11.93 -3.62 6.10
N VAL A 69 12.75 -4.60 5.76
CA VAL A 69 12.45 -5.60 4.73
C VAL A 69 12.86 -6.96 5.29
N LEU A 70 11.95 -7.90 5.29
CA LEU A 70 12.24 -9.28 5.72
C LEU A 70 11.87 -10.23 4.59
N GLU A 71 12.87 -10.92 4.06
CA GLU A 71 12.69 -11.80 2.91
C GLU A 71 12.68 -13.26 3.34
N SER A 72 11.71 -14.03 2.84
CA SER A 72 11.60 -15.45 3.16
C SER A 72 12.52 -16.33 2.32
N GLY A 73 12.94 -15.83 1.15
CA GLY A 73 13.66 -16.63 0.17
C GLY A 73 12.76 -17.42 -0.77
N ASP A 74 11.45 -17.44 -0.52
CA ASP A 74 10.46 -18.19 -1.32
C ASP A 74 9.58 -17.28 -2.13
N GLY A 75 10.03 -16.06 -2.43
CA GLY A 75 9.23 -15.12 -3.17
C GLY A 75 8.19 -14.39 -2.33
N LEU A 76 8.36 -14.37 -1.02
CA LEU A 76 7.55 -13.57 -0.10
C LEU A 76 8.45 -12.60 0.64
N VAL A 77 7.99 -11.36 0.79
CA VAL A 77 8.72 -10.33 1.51
C VAL A 77 7.75 -9.55 2.38
N LEU A 78 8.15 -9.35 3.64
CA LEU A 78 7.42 -8.49 4.57
C LEU A 78 8.07 -7.11 4.56
N LEU A 79 7.27 -6.08 4.33
CA LEU A 79 7.72 -4.69 4.32
C LEU A 79 7.06 -3.92 5.46
N HIS A 80 7.83 -3.07 6.12
CA HIS A 80 7.29 -2.07 7.05
C HIS A 80 7.62 -0.70 6.51
N GLY A 81 6.63 0.19 6.56
CA GLY A 81 6.79 1.56 6.12
C GLY A 81 6.33 2.56 7.18
N ALA A 82 6.88 3.76 7.11
CA ALA A 82 6.39 4.90 7.89
C ALA A 82 5.80 5.90 6.91
N TRP A 83 4.53 6.25 7.09
CA TRP A 83 3.84 7.14 6.17
C TRP A 83 3.34 8.40 6.87
N THR A 84 3.28 9.48 6.11
CA THR A 84 2.68 10.76 6.53
C THR A 84 1.77 11.22 5.41
N PHE A 85 0.54 11.55 5.73
CA PHE A 85 -0.45 12.00 4.77
C PHE A 85 -0.93 13.40 5.14
N ARG A 86 -0.91 14.32 4.16
CA ARG A 86 -1.31 15.72 4.36
C ARG A 86 -2.47 16.06 3.43
N ARG A 87 -3.52 16.62 4.03
CA ARG A 87 -4.70 17.08 3.29
C ARG A 87 -5.27 18.31 3.99
N ASP A 88 -5.39 19.42 3.24
CA ASP A 88 -6.06 20.63 3.74
C ASP A 88 -5.55 21.12 5.10
N GLY A 89 -4.24 21.10 5.29
CA GLY A 89 -3.62 21.51 6.54
C GLY A 89 -3.64 20.48 7.66
N HIS A 90 -4.32 19.36 7.44
CA HIS A 90 -4.32 18.24 8.38
C HIS A 90 -3.20 17.27 8.04
N VAL A 91 -2.56 16.76 9.09
CA VAL A 91 -1.47 15.78 8.94
C VAL A 91 -1.82 14.55 9.75
N SER A 92 -1.78 13.39 9.12
CA SER A 92 -1.87 12.12 9.81
C SER A 92 -0.66 11.27 9.45
N SER A 93 -0.26 10.39 10.34
CA SER A 93 0.89 9.53 10.12
C SER A 93 0.68 8.19 10.79
N GLY A 94 1.44 7.21 10.37
CA GLY A 94 1.36 5.88 10.95
C GLY A 94 2.40 4.96 10.34
N MET A 95 2.25 3.70 10.67
CA MET A 95 3.11 2.64 10.14
C MET A 95 2.28 1.73 9.28
N SER A 96 2.92 1.11 8.29
CA SER A 96 2.26 0.11 7.45
C SER A 96 3.02 -1.20 7.51
N THR A 97 2.29 -2.29 7.31
CA THR A 97 2.85 -3.62 7.16
C THR A 97 2.29 -4.21 5.89
N GLU A 98 3.16 -4.63 4.99
CA GLU A 98 2.73 -5.26 3.74
C GLU A 98 3.45 -6.58 3.53
N VAL A 99 2.76 -7.52 2.89
CA VAL A 99 3.39 -8.72 2.35
C VAL A 99 3.28 -8.63 0.84
N VAL A 100 4.42 -8.78 0.16
CA VAL A 100 4.46 -8.83 -1.30
C VAL A 100 4.94 -10.20 -1.75
N ARG A 101 4.43 -10.63 -2.91
CA ARG A 101 4.77 -11.92 -3.50
C ARG A 101 5.31 -11.73 -4.89
N ARG A 102 6.40 -12.47 -5.20
CA ARG A 102 6.94 -12.48 -6.56
C ARG A 102 6.01 -13.26 -7.47
N GLN A 103 5.69 -12.67 -8.60
CA GLN A 103 4.81 -13.25 -9.61
C GLN A 103 5.63 -14.06 -10.64
N PRO A 104 4.97 -14.90 -11.43
CA PRO A 104 5.67 -15.70 -12.45
C PRO A 104 6.53 -14.89 -13.43
N ASP A 105 6.15 -13.63 -13.70
CA ASP A 105 6.90 -12.74 -14.59
C ASP A 105 8.06 -12.04 -13.90
N GLY A 106 8.29 -12.30 -12.62
CA GLY A 106 9.35 -11.67 -11.82
C GLY A 106 8.94 -10.37 -11.16
N SER A 107 7.74 -9.87 -11.41
CA SER A 107 7.24 -8.67 -10.72
C SER A 107 6.77 -9.02 -9.31
N TRP A 108 6.58 -7.98 -8.49
CA TRP A 108 6.12 -8.13 -7.11
C TRP A 108 4.79 -7.42 -6.95
N LEU A 109 3.85 -8.06 -6.25
CA LEU A 109 2.54 -7.49 -5.97
C LEU A 109 2.20 -7.63 -4.49
N PHE A 110 1.42 -6.68 -3.97
CA PHE A 110 0.90 -6.77 -2.61
C PHE A 110 -0.08 -7.94 -2.49
N VAL A 111 0.08 -8.72 -1.43
CA VAL A 111 -0.85 -9.78 -1.02
C VAL A 111 -1.68 -9.27 0.15
N LEU A 112 -1.01 -8.67 1.13
CA LEU A 112 -1.63 -8.07 2.32
C LEU A 112 -1.08 -6.66 2.48
N ASP A 113 -1.96 -5.74 2.86
CA ASP A 113 -1.58 -4.35 3.07
C ASP A 113 -2.36 -3.80 4.26
N GLU A 114 -1.64 -3.44 5.32
CA GLU A 114 -2.25 -2.95 6.55
C GLU A 114 -1.58 -1.66 7.02
N PRO A 115 -2.04 -0.49 6.54
CA PRO A 115 -1.63 0.77 7.14
C PRO A 115 -2.34 0.98 8.48
N ARG A 116 -1.64 1.56 9.46
CA ARG A 116 -2.20 1.84 10.77
C ARG A 116 -1.79 3.23 11.24
N THR A 117 -2.70 3.85 12.00
CA THR A 117 -2.39 5.06 12.75
C THR A 117 -2.02 4.66 14.18
N PRO A 118 -1.45 5.56 14.99
CA PRO A 118 -1.16 5.25 16.40
C PRO A 118 -2.40 4.81 17.19
N GLN A 119 -3.57 5.34 16.87
CA GLN A 119 -4.81 4.96 17.53
C GLN A 119 -5.18 3.50 17.25
N ASP A 120 -4.90 3.00 16.04
CA ASP A 120 -5.20 1.63 15.66
C ASP A 120 -4.23 0.65 16.31
N SER A 121 -2.99 1.07 16.55
CA SER A 121 -1.92 0.19 17.04
C SER A 121 -1.94 0.00 18.53
N GLY A 122 -2.77 0.73 19.25
CA GLY A 122 -2.79 0.69 20.71
C GLY A 122 -3.74 -0.32 21.32
N ALA A 123 -4.27 -1.19 20.53
CA ALA A 123 -5.27 -2.16 21.00
C ALA A 123 -4.76 -3.08 22.09
#